data_9f114dcea8e88ac23a5ffcfab0263afc
#
_entry.id   9f114dcea8e88ac23a5ffcfab0263afc
#
_cell.length_a   1.000
_cell.length_b   1.000
_cell.length_c   1.000
_cell.angle_alpha   90.00
_cell.angle_beta   90.00
_cell.angle_gamma   90.00
#
_symmetry.space_group_name_H-M   'P 1'
#
loop_
_entity.id
_entity.type
_entity.pdbx_description
1 polymer ?
#
loop_
_entity_poly.entity_id
_entity_poly.type
_entity_poly.pdbx_seq_one_letter_code
_entity_poly.pdbx_strand_id
1 'polypeptide(L)'
;EILSGLVGSEMCIRDSTKIDRVDEALRKQRISEVQVLLADAGLTDYPVLCVSALQGDGVEELRSLLLAEAEDIKADIAAVNAFRMGLDRAFTLDGVGTVVAGSIAEGQVKVGDMLCLAHAPDKSYRVRSLHVHNQNVESAHAGQRCAVGLVGLERNAVERGQMLCDPAIAQSTDRMDVFLQVAATEAAPLRSGTLVHLHLATQECMASLAILGQSALAPGESGLAQLVMKEGINAWHGDRLILRDASANRTIGGGSVLDTNAPARYRQTPQRLAFLQTQHNADPAIRLQGALQHAPFGVNSAEWLRSAGLRDWPFAPDALAGIVFGQGRAWAIAQERLQENEATAVSYTHPEPTRP
;
A
#
# COMPACT_ATOMS: atom_id res chain seq x y z
N GLU A 1 -10.35 -8.66 15.52
CA GLU A 1 -10.91 -7.89 14.37
C GLU A 1 -10.74 -6.36 14.48
N ILE A 2 -10.43 -5.84 15.67
CA ILE A 2 -10.36 -4.38 15.91
C ILE A 2 -9.07 -3.75 15.34
N LEU A 3 -8.00 -4.50 15.20
CA LEU A 3 -6.66 -3.97 14.84
C LEU A 3 -6.39 -3.85 13.32
N SER A 4 -7.15 -4.53 12.47
CA SER A 4 -6.88 -4.55 11.02
C SER A 4 -7.18 -3.22 10.29
N GLY A 5 -7.99 -2.34 10.89
CA GLY A 5 -8.29 -1.01 10.34
C GLY A 5 -7.38 0.11 10.85
N LEU A 6 -6.42 -0.20 11.73
CA LEU A 6 -5.73 0.79 12.56
C LEU A 6 -4.36 1.21 12.03
N VAL A 7 -3.72 0.38 11.21
CA VAL A 7 -2.39 0.65 10.71
C VAL A 7 -2.51 1.53 9.47
N GLY A 8 -2.30 2.83 9.62
CA GLY A 8 -2.17 3.77 8.51
C GLY A 8 -3.32 4.76 8.28
N SER A 9 -4.31 4.81 9.17
CA SER A 9 -5.29 5.88 9.20
C SER A 9 -4.78 7.00 10.10
N GLU A 10 -4.59 8.19 9.57
CA GLU A 10 -4.29 9.40 10.36
C GLU A 10 -5.47 9.76 11.27
N MET A 11 -6.66 9.26 10.95
CA MET A 11 -7.88 9.45 11.73
C MET A 11 -8.16 8.21 12.59
N CYS A 12 -7.85 8.29 13.87
CA CYS A 12 -8.08 7.23 14.84
C CYS A 12 -9.09 7.64 15.91
N ILE A 13 -10.37 7.57 15.59
CA ILE A 13 -11.46 7.68 16.56
C ILE A 13 -11.86 6.27 17.00
N ARG A 14 -12.05 6.09 18.31
CA ARG A 14 -12.56 4.84 18.89
C ARG A 14 -13.86 5.12 19.60
N ASP A 15 -14.88 4.35 19.27
CA ASP A 15 -16.15 4.41 19.97
C ASP A 15 -16.50 3.05 20.60
N SER A 16 -16.92 3.10 21.85
CA SER A 16 -17.50 1.97 22.56
C SER A 16 -19.01 2.09 22.48
N THR A 17 -19.61 1.26 21.65
CA THR A 17 -21.07 1.30 21.38
C THR A 17 -21.87 0.49 22.40
N LYS A 18 -23.21 0.73 22.45
CA LYS A 18 -24.16 -0.02 23.26
C LYS A 18 -23.90 0.07 24.77
N ILE A 19 -23.43 1.22 25.23
CA ILE A 19 -23.15 1.43 26.67
C ILE A 19 -24.40 1.32 27.54
N ASP A 20 -25.58 1.42 26.96
CA ASP A 20 -26.87 1.17 27.60
C ASP A 20 -27.09 -0.27 28.06
N ARG A 21 -26.29 -1.24 27.61
CA ARG A 21 -26.40 -2.65 27.93
C ARG A 21 -25.54 -3.11 29.11
N VAL A 22 -24.73 -2.22 29.66
CA VAL A 22 -23.77 -2.54 30.70
C VAL A 22 -23.81 -1.48 31.82
N ASP A 23 -23.45 -1.89 33.03
CA ASP A 23 -23.29 -0.95 34.15
C ASP A 23 -22.01 -0.09 34.00
N GLU A 24 -21.91 0.91 34.85
CA GLU A 24 -20.79 1.85 34.82
C GLU A 24 -19.44 1.18 35.15
N ALA A 25 -19.44 0.18 36.01
CA ALA A 25 -18.23 -0.54 36.41
C ALA A 25 -17.63 -1.32 35.24
N LEU A 26 -18.48 -2.08 34.54
CA LEU A 26 -18.06 -2.84 33.35
C LEU A 26 -17.66 -1.90 32.20
N ARG A 27 -18.37 -0.76 32.03
CA ARG A 27 -17.98 0.25 31.04
C ARG A 27 -16.58 0.78 31.30
N LYS A 28 -16.24 1.18 32.54
CA LYS A 28 -14.90 1.66 32.91
C LYS A 28 -13.82 0.59 32.66
N GLN A 29 -14.12 -0.67 33.01
CA GLN A 29 -13.22 -1.79 32.76
C GLN A 29 -12.93 -1.94 31.25
N ARG A 30 -13.98 -1.92 30.39
CA ARG A 30 -13.82 -2.05 28.93
C ARG A 30 -13.06 -0.90 28.31
N ILE A 31 -13.27 0.34 28.77
CA ILE A 31 -12.48 1.49 28.32
C ILE A 31 -10.99 1.28 28.65
N SER A 32 -10.68 0.85 29.87
CA SER A 32 -9.30 0.57 30.26
C SER A 32 -8.67 -0.52 29.41
N GLU A 33 -9.40 -1.61 29.14
CA GLU A 33 -8.92 -2.68 28.25
C GLU A 33 -8.64 -2.16 26.83
N VAL A 34 -9.51 -1.32 26.27
CA VAL A 34 -9.31 -0.69 24.96
C VAL A 34 -8.11 0.23 24.96
N GLN A 35 -7.93 1.06 26.01
CA GLN A 35 -6.78 1.95 26.13
C GLN A 35 -5.45 1.20 26.18
N VAL A 36 -5.40 0.06 26.89
CA VAL A 36 -4.21 -0.82 26.90
C VAL A 36 -3.93 -1.35 25.49
N LEU A 37 -4.95 -1.86 24.79
CA LEU A 37 -4.80 -2.35 23.42
C LEU A 37 -4.31 -1.25 22.45
N LEU A 38 -4.80 -0.02 22.60
CA LEU A 38 -4.37 1.12 21.79
C LEU A 38 -2.92 1.49 22.09
N ALA A 39 -2.53 1.53 23.37
CA ALA A 39 -1.15 1.79 23.78
C ALA A 39 -0.18 0.73 23.22
N ASP A 40 -0.55 -0.55 23.29
CA ASP A 40 0.22 -1.66 22.72
C ASP A 40 0.38 -1.54 21.20
N ALA A 41 -0.59 -0.92 20.53
CA ALA A 41 -0.54 -0.63 19.09
C ALA A 41 0.20 0.69 18.76
N GLY A 42 0.74 1.41 19.75
CA GLY A 42 1.39 2.71 19.57
C GLY A 42 0.42 3.88 19.35
N LEU A 43 -0.86 3.70 19.73
CA LEU A 43 -1.95 4.66 19.52
C LEU A 43 -2.36 5.25 20.89
N THR A 44 -1.50 6.09 21.49
CA THR A 44 -1.66 6.58 22.86
C THR A 44 -2.57 7.82 23.00
N ASP A 45 -2.69 8.64 21.94
CA ASP A 45 -3.30 9.98 22.05
C ASP A 45 -4.71 10.06 21.45
N TYR A 46 -5.39 8.92 21.30
CA TYR A 46 -6.72 8.88 20.69
C TYR A 46 -7.83 8.75 21.72
N PRO A 47 -8.89 9.58 21.63
CA PRO A 47 -10.02 9.50 22.56
C PRO A 47 -10.81 8.21 22.35
N VAL A 48 -11.31 7.65 23.45
CA VAL A 48 -12.29 6.56 23.46
C VAL A 48 -13.64 7.14 23.85
N LEU A 49 -14.54 7.26 22.88
CA LEU A 49 -15.89 7.76 23.08
C LEU A 49 -16.85 6.64 23.48
N CYS A 50 -17.75 6.93 24.41
CA CYS A 50 -18.80 6.01 24.82
C CYS A 50 -20.12 6.44 24.25
N VAL A 51 -20.78 5.57 23.45
CA VAL A 51 -22.02 5.94 22.75
C VAL A 51 -23.14 4.91 22.93
N SER A 52 -24.38 5.40 23.01
CA SER A 52 -25.59 4.60 22.84
C SER A 52 -26.44 5.20 21.73
N ALA A 53 -26.51 4.54 20.59
CA ALA A 53 -27.40 4.96 19.51
C ALA A 53 -28.87 4.87 19.88
N LEU A 54 -29.26 4.00 20.84
CA LEU A 54 -30.63 3.83 21.29
C LEU A 54 -31.07 4.97 22.20
N GLN A 55 -30.19 5.43 23.11
CA GLN A 55 -30.49 6.48 24.08
C GLN A 55 -30.03 7.86 23.61
N GLY A 56 -29.16 7.93 22.60
CA GLY A 56 -28.58 9.16 22.10
C GLY A 56 -27.34 9.63 22.84
N ASP A 57 -26.92 8.90 23.89
CA ASP A 57 -25.74 9.27 24.70
C ASP A 57 -24.47 9.27 23.86
N GLY A 58 -23.66 10.34 23.92
CA GLY A 58 -22.38 10.49 23.24
C GLY A 58 -22.46 10.63 21.72
N VAL A 59 -23.65 10.58 21.10
CA VAL A 59 -23.80 10.60 19.63
C VAL A 59 -23.43 11.96 19.04
N GLU A 60 -23.81 13.07 19.68
CA GLU A 60 -23.47 14.42 19.19
C GLU A 60 -21.98 14.74 19.40
N GLU A 61 -21.37 14.22 20.46
CA GLU A 61 -19.95 14.35 20.70
C GLU A 61 -19.15 13.59 19.62
N LEU A 62 -19.54 12.34 19.32
CA LEU A 62 -18.95 11.54 18.23
C LEU A 62 -19.13 12.24 16.87
N ARG A 63 -20.32 12.79 16.60
CA ARG A 63 -20.60 13.53 15.36
C ARG A 63 -19.69 14.75 15.22
N SER A 64 -19.57 15.55 16.28
CA SER A 64 -18.74 16.75 16.28
C SER A 64 -17.28 16.43 16.04
N LEU A 65 -16.76 15.36 16.67
CA LEU A 65 -15.40 14.90 16.47
C LEU A 65 -15.17 14.40 15.04
N LEU A 66 -16.07 13.57 14.50
CA LEU A 66 -16.00 13.10 13.12
C LEU A 66 -16.01 14.23 12.09
N LEU A 67 -16.81 15.29 12.32
CA LEU A 67 -16.86 16.45 11.43
C LEU A 67 -15.56 17.26 11.49
N ALA A 68 -15.01 17.48 12.70
CA ALA A 68 -13.75 18.18 12.87
C ALA A 68 -12.60 17.43 12.16
N GLU A 69 -12.47 16.13 12.37
CA GLU A 69 -11.47 15.30 11.69
C GLU A 69 -11.66 15.28 10.17
N ALA A 70 -12.92 15.27 9.69
CA ALA A 70 -13.20 15.30 8.25
C ALA A 70 -12.81 16.62 7.58
N GLU A 71 -12.82 17.75 8.32
CA GLU A 71 -12.33 19.05 7.81
C GLU A 71 -10.80 19.06 7.64
N ASP A 72 -10.08 18.35 8.51
CA ASP A 72 -8.62 18.25 8.44
C ASP A 72 -8.14 17.27 7.37
N ILE A 73 -8.95 16.26 7.02
CA ILE A 73 -8.65 15.33 5.93
C ILE A 73 -8.91 16.03 4.60
N LYS A 74 -7.91 16.72 4.09
CA LYS A 74 -7.88 17.07 2.68
C LYS A 74 -7.60 15.79 1.92
N ALA A 75 -8.62 15.29 1.21
CA ALA A 75 -8.42 14.23 0.24
C ALA A 75 -7.36 14.71 -0.76
N ASP A 76 -6.13 14.29 -0.56
CA ASP A 76 -5.01 14.59 -1.46
C ASP A 76 -5.21 13.75 -2.72
N ILE A 77 -6.19 14.18 -3.55
CA ILE A 77 -6.44 13.58 -4.86
C ILE A 77 -5.35 14.11 -5.76
N ALA A 78 -4.13 13.62 -5.54
CA ALA A 78 -3.03 13.95 -6.43
C ALA A 78 -3.38 13.44 -7.83
N ALA A 79 -3.40 14.35 -8.81
CA ALA A 79 -3.76 14.03 -10.19
C ALA A 79 -2.85 12.96 -10.83
N VAL A 80 -1.68 12.73 -10.23
CA VAL A 80 -0.70 11.74 -10.67
C VAL A 80 -0.96 10.33 -10.13
N ASN A 81 -1.78 10.18 -9.07
CA ASN A 81 -2.11 8.87 -8.52
C ASN A 81 -3.02 8.11 -9.49
N ALA A 82 -2.64 6.88 -9.82
CA ALA A 82 -3.45 6.02 -10.64
C ALA A 82 -4.61 5.43 -9.82
N PHE A 83 -5.74 5.18 -10.49
CA PHE A 83 -6.89 4.58 -9.84
C PHE A 83 -6.59 3.16 -9.37
N ARG A 84 -6.94 2.86 -8.11
CA ARG A 84 -6.98 1.51 -7.53
C ARG A 84 -8.08 1.35 -6.50
N MET A 85 -8.78 0.22 -6.56
CA MET A 85 -9.92 -0.10 -5.71
C MET A 85 -9.87 -1.56 -5.28
N GLY A 86 -9.92 -1.82 -3.97
CA GLY A 86 -10.05 -3.17 -3.42
C GLY A 86 -11.48 -3.68 -3.55
N LEU A 87 -11.65 -4.86 -4.12
CA LEU A 87 -12.97 -5.46 -4.37
C LEU A 87 -13.45 -6.26 -3.16
N ASP A 88 -14.60 -5.88 -2.60
CA ASP A 88 -15.24 -6.61 -1.51
C ASP A 88 -16.51 -7.36 -1.95
N ARG A 89 -17.13 -6.94 -3.07
CA ARG A 89 -18.33 -7.58 -3.63
C ARG A 89 -18.30 -7.53 -5.15
N ALA A 90 -18.90 -8.56 -5.77
CA ALA A 90 -19.23 -8.56 -7.17
C ALA A 90 -20.61 -9.23 -7.37
N PHE A 91 -21.45 -8.65 -8.21
CA PHE A 91 -22.79 -9.15 -8.51
C PHE A 91 -23.19 -8.80 -9.94
N THR A 92 -24.19 -9.46 -10.46
CA THR A 92 -24.73 -9.18 -11.81
C THR A 92 -26.05 -8.41 -11.68
N LEU A 93 -26.19 -7.36 -12.48
CA LEU A 93 -27.44 -6.61 -12.62
C LEU A 93 -27.96 -6.76 -14.06
N ASP A 94 -29.26 -7.04 -14.19
CA ASP A 94 -29.92 -7.15 -15.47
C ASP A 94 -29.77 -5.84 -16.27
N GLY A 95 -29.36 -5.96 -17.53
CA GLY A 95 -29.14 -4.84 -18.42
C GLY A 95 -27.84 -4.02 -18.17
N VAL A 96 -27.14 -4.23 -17.05
CA VAL A 96 -25.86 -3.57 -16.72
C VAL A 96 -24.69 -4.51 -16.92
N GLY A 97 -24.82 -5.77 -16.55
CA GLY A 97 -23.76 -6.76 -16.53
C GLY A 97 -23.13 -6.90 -15.15
N THR A 98 -21.85 -7.22 -15.08
CA THR A 98 -21.13 -7.38 -13.83
C THR A 98 -20.81 -6.02 -13.19
N VAL A 99 -21.20 -5.88 -11.94
CA VAL A 99 -20.90 -4.74 -11.09
C VAL A 99 -19.99 -5.22 -9.96
N VAL A 100 -18.88 -4.52 -9.79
CA VAL A 100 -17.95 -4.73 -8.67
C VAL A 100 -18.03 -3.55 -7.70
N ALA A 101 -17.91 -3.81 -6.42
CA ALA A 101 -17.97 -2.77 -5.40
C ALA A 101 -16.79 -2.87 -4.43
N GLY A 102 -16.39 -1.70 -3.93
CA GLY A 102 -15.29 -1.57 -2.98
C GLY A 102 -14.98 -0.13 -2.63
N SER A 103 -13.93 0.07 -1.86
CA SER A 103 -13.42 1.39 -1.51
C SER A 103 -12.28 1.77 -2.44
N ILE A 104 -12.35 2.97 -3.01
CA ILE A 104 -11.28 3.52 -3.85
C ILE A 104 -10.13 3.91 -2.92
N ALA A 105 -9.00 3.25 -3.08
CA ALA A 105 -7.81 3.51 -2.27
C ALA A 105 -7.04 4.74 -2.77
N GLU A 106 -6.94 4.88 -4.10
CA GLU A 106 -6.15 5.95 -4.73
C GLU A 106 -6.78 6.40 -6.05
N GLY A 107 -6.45 7.61 -6.45
CA GLY A 107 -6.78 8.17 -7.76
C GLY A 107 -8.27 8.46 -7.98
N GLN A 108 -8.63 8.54 -9.24
CA GLN A 108 -9.98 8.87 -9.72
C GLN A 108 -10.36 7.97 -10.89
N VAL A 109 -11.65 7.66 -11.01
CA VAL A 109 -12.24 6.94 -12.16
C VAL A 109 -13.42 7.73 -12.72
N LYS A 110 -13.61 7.65 -14.04
CA LYS A 110 -14.73 8.24 -14.77
C LYS A 110 -15.45 7.20 -15.60
N VAL A 111 -16.71 7.47 -15.91
CA VAL A 111 -17.45 6.68 -16.90
C VAL A 111 -16.72 6.76 -18.24
N GLY A 112 -16.50 5.59 -18.85
CA GLY A 112 -15.74 5.44 -20.11
C GLY A 112 -14.29 5.03 -19.93
N ASP A 113 -13.71 5.17 -18.75
CA ASP A 113 -12.33 4.74 -18.47
C ASP A 113 -12.14 3.23 -18.70
N MET A 114 -10.91 2.86 -19.02
CA MET A 114 -10.50 1.46 -19.14
C MET A 114 -9.78 1.03 -17.88
N LEU A 115 -10.26 -0.04 -17.25
CA LEU A 115 -9.69 -0.62 -16.03
C LEU A 115 -9.39 -2.09 -16.23
N CYS A 116 -8.51 -2.66 -15.43
CA CYS A 116 -8.23 -4.09 -15.41
C CYS A 116 -8.20 -4.64 -13.97
N LEU A 117 -8.31 -5.96 -13.85
CA LEU A 117 -7.94 -6.64 -12.62
C LEU A 117 -6.41 -6.65 -12.53
N ALA A 118 -5.85 -6.23 -11.40
CA ALA A 118 -4.41 -6.00 -11.27
C ALA A 118 -3.55 -7.25 -11.53
N HIS A 119 -4.10 -8.45 -11.32
CA HIS A 119 -3.46 -9.73 -11.64
C HIS A 119 -3.62 -10.18 -13.10
N ALA A 120 -4.47 -9.49 -13.89
CA ALA A 120 -4.76 -9.82 -15.29
C ALA A 120 -4.71 -8.57 -16.19
N PRO A 121 -3.51 -7.93 -16.33
CA PRO A 121 -3.35 -6.65 -17.02
C PRO A 121 -3.71 -6.69 -18.52
N ASP A 122 -3.66 -7.86 -19.13
CA ASP A 122 -3.94 -8.04 -20.56
C ASP A 122 -5.44 -7.91 -20.90
N LYS A 123 -6.32 -7.89 -19.89
CA LYS A 123 -7.76 -7.76 -20.06
C LYS A 123 -8.26 -6.45 -19.45
N SER A 124 -8.61 -5.51 -20.31
CA SER A 124 -9.19 -4.23 -19.88
C SER A 124 -10.69 -4.19 -20.10
N TYR A 125 -11.40 -3.56 -19.17
CA TYR A 125 -12.86 -3.45 -19.15
C TYR A 125 -13.26 -1.98 -19.11
N ARG A 126 -14.20 -1.59 -19.96
CA ARG A 126 -14.71 -0.21 -19.98
C ARG A 126 -15.69 0.01 -18.84
N VAL A 127 -15.51 1.10 -18.10
CA VAL A 127 -16.45 1.58 -17.07
C VAL A 127 -17.73 2.06 -17.77
N ARG A 128 -18.84 1.42 -17.45
CA ARG A 128 -20.17 1.73 -17.97
C ARG A 128 -20.95 2.68 -17.08
N SER A 129 -20.84 2.48 -15.77
CA SER A 129 -21.57 3.25 -14.77
C SER A 129 -20.82 3.27 -13.44
N LEU A 130 -21.01 4.34 -12.68
CA LEU A 130 -20.46 4.52 -11.34
C LEU A 130 -21.59 4.89 -10.39
N HIS A 131 -21.62 4.27 -9.21
CA HIS A 131 -22.57 4.61 -8.15
C HIS A 131 -21.82 4.84 -6.84
N VAL A 132 -22.04 6.03 -6.27
CA VAL A 132 -21.53 6.45 -4.96
C VAL A 132 -22.71 6.88 -4.11
N HIS A 133 -22.80 6.40 -2.87
CA HIS A 133 -23.95 6.66 -1.97
C HIS A 133 -25.33 6.36 -2.60
N ASN A 134 -25.44 5.28 -3.39
CA ASN A 134 -26.63 4.88 -4.14
C ASN A 134 -27.09 5.89 -5.21
N GLN A 135 -26.22 6.82 -5.62
CA GLN A 135 -26.47 7.77 -6.70
C GLN A 135 -25.57 7.47 -7.89
N ASN A 136 -26.10 7.60 -9.09
CA ASN A 136 -25.33 7.53 -10.32
C ASN A 136 -24.46 8.78 -10.45
N VAL A 137 -23.16 8.60 -10.73
CA VAL A 137 -22.19 9.67 -10.84
C VAL A 137 -21.32 9.50 -12.09
N GLU A 138 -20.79 10.58 -12.64
CA GLU A 138 -19.89 10.56 -13.78
C GLU A 138 -18.44 10.25 -13.39
N SER A 139 -18.08 10.51 -12.12
CA SER A 139 -16.74 10.24 -11.59
C SER A 139 -16.78 9.89 -10.11
N ALA A 140 -15.78 9.12 -9.67
CA ALA A 140 -15.56 8.77 -8.27
C ALA A 140 -14.05 8.83 -7.96
N HIS A 141 -13.68 9.09 -6.70
CA HIS A 141 -12.31 9.34 -6.29
C HIS A 141 -11.94 8.62 -4.99
N ALA A 142 -10.65 8.64 -4.65
CA ALA A 142 -10.10 8.08 -3.42
C ALA A 142 -10.93 8.46 -2.18
N GLY A 143 -11.05 7.52 -1.24
CA GLY A 143 -11.87 7.65 -0.03
C GLY A 143 -13.34 7.29 -0.21
N GLN A 144 -13.86 7.22 -1.44
CA GLN A 144 -15.26 6.87 -1.69
C GLN A 144 -15.46 5.36 -1.81
N ARG A 145 -16.58 4.86 -1.28
CA ARG A 145 -17.08 3.54 -1.61
C ARG A 145 -17.88 3.64 -2.91
N CYS A 146 -17.45 2.89 -3.93
CA CYS A 146 -18.01 2.94 -5.27
C CYS A 146 -18.46 1.56 -5.76
N ALA A 147 -19.57 1.52 -6.50
CA ALA A 147 -19.95 0.37 -7.33
C ALA A 147 -19.69 0.72 -8.80
N VAL A 148 -18.92 -0.12 -9.48
CA VAL A 148 -18.43 0.08 -10.85
C VAL A 148 -19.04 -0.97 -11.75
N GLY A 149 -19.86 -0.56 -12.71
CA GLY A 149 -20.37 -1.43 -13.78
C GLY A 149 -19.35 -1.55 -14.90
N LEU A 150 -18.93 -2.77 -15.22
CA LEU A 150 -17.87 -3.05 -16.21
C LEU A 150 -18.40 -3.83 -17.38
N VAL A 151 -18.06 -3.38 -18.59
CA VAL A 151 -18.47 -4.05 -19.84
C VAL A 151 -17.59 -5.26 -20.11
N GLY A 152 -18.20 -6.44 -20.30
CA GLY A 152 -17.48 -7.65 -20.69
C GLY A 152 -16.76 -8.38 -19.57
N LEU A 153 -16.85 -7.90 -18.33
CA LEU A 153 -16.33 -8.63 -17.18
C LEU A 153 -17.32 -9.75 -16.78
N GLU A 154 -16.83 -10.97 -16.71
CA GLU A 154 -17.62 -12.10 -16.23
C GLU A 154 -17.61 -12.14 -14.70
N ARG A 155 -18.77 -12.44 -14.08
CA ARG A 155 -18.90 -12.47 -12.62
C ARG A 155 -17.96 -13.50 -11.95
N ASN A 156 -17.75 -14.64 -12.61
CA ASN A 156 -16.89 -15.73 -12.14
C ASN A 156 -15.38 -15.41 -12.22
N ALA A 157 -15.00 -14.37 -12.97
CA ALA A 157 -13.61 -13.90 -13.05
C ALA A 157 -13.24 -12.98 -11.88
N VAL A 158 -14.20 -12.64 -10.98
CA VAL A 158 -13.99 -11.72 -9.89
C VAL A 158 -14.17 -12.42 -8.54
N GLU A 159 -13.16 -12.33 -7.72
CA GLU A 159 -13.14 -12.80 -6.33
C GLU A 159 -13.00 -11.64 -5.36
N ARG A 160 -13.51 -11.85 -4.15
CA ARG A 160 -13.27 -10.91 -3.05
C ARG A 160 -11.78 -10.84 -2.75
N GLY A 161 -11.28 -9.63 -2.54
CA GLY A 161 -9.87 -9.41 -2.25
C GLY A 161 -9.06 -8.93 -3.46
N GLN A 162 -9.50 -9.20 -4.68
CA GLN A 162 -8.83 -8.72 -5.89
C GLN A 162 -8.85 -7.18 -5.98
N MET A 163 -7.94 -6.64 -6.78
CA MET A 163 -7.81 -5.22 -7.02
C MET A 163 -8.21 -4.85 -8.44
N LEU A 164 -9.09 -3.86 -8.58
CA LEU A 164 -9.40 -3.18 -9.84
C LEU A 164 -8.53 -1.94 -9.95
N CYS A 165 -7.83 -1.75 -11.05
CA CYS A 165 -6.91 -0.62 -11.19
C CYS A 165 -6.78 -0.11 -12.62
N ASP A 166 -6.09 1.03 -12.76
CA ASP A 166 -5.57 1.51 -14.03
C ASP A 166 -4.58 0.49 -14.61
N PRO A 167 -4.68 0.14 -15.90
CA PRO A 167 -3.76 -0.80 -16.53
C PRO A 167 -2.28 -0.42 -16.42
N ALA A 168 -1.96 0.88 -16.35
CA ALA A 168 -0.58 1.35 -16.23
C ALA A 168 0.11 0.91 -14.94
N ILE A 169 -0.65 0.67 -13.86
CA ILE A 169 -0.12 0.27 -12.56
C ILE A 169 -0.43 -1.19 -12.20
N ALA A 170 -1.04 -1.93 -13.11
CA ALA A 170 -1.39 -3.32 -12.86
C ALA A 170 -0.12 -4.16 -12.65
N GLN A 171 -0.07 -4.85 -11.51
CA GLN A 171 1.03 -5.74 -11.15
C GLN A 171 0.60 -6.78 -10.12
N SER A 172 1.34 -7.87 -10.10
CA SER A 172 1.25 -8.92 -9.09
C SER A 172 2.66 -9.36 -8.73
N THR A 173 2.92 -9.60 -7.47
CA THR A 173 4.22 -10.06 -6.98
C THR A 173 4.08 -11.22 -6.01
N ASP A 174 4.97 -12.19 -6.11
CA ASP A 174 5.12 -13.29 -5.15
C ASP A 174 6.17 -12.98 -4.07
N ARG A 175 6.75 -11.77 -4.14
CA ARG A 175 7.86 -11.36 -3.26
C ARG A 175 7.92 -9.85 -3.14
N MET A 176 7.95 -9.35 -1.90
CA MET A 176 8.10 -7.91 -1.64
C MET A 176 8.99 -7.66 -0.43
N ASP A 177 9.76 -6.58 -0.48
CA ASP A 177 10.49 -6.07 0.68
C ASP A 177 9.65 -5.04 1.42
N VAL A 178 9.70 -5.10 2.74
CA VAL A 178 8.83 -4.33 3.64
C VAL A 178 9.64 -3.73 4.79
N PHE A 179 9.16 -2.63 5.32
CA PHE A 179 9.52 -2.17 6.66
C PHE A 179 8.50 -2.73 7.63
N LEU A 180 8.97 -3.51 8.60
CA LEU A 180 8.14 -4.24 9.54
C LEU A 180 8.37 -3.74 10.97
N GLN A 181 7.31 -3.55 11.73
CA GLN A 181 7.32 -3.35 13.16
C GLN A 181 6.67 -4.56 13.84
N VAL A 182 7.39 -5.17 14.76
CA VAL A 182 6.89 -6.30 15.56
C VAL A 182 6.04 -5.76 16.72
N ALA A 183 4.91 -6.42 16.99
CA ALA A 183 4.06 -6.04 18.12
C ALA A 183 4.84 -6.18 19.44
N ALA A 184 4.73 -5.18 20.31
CA ALA A 184 5.41 -5.21 21.61
C ALA A 184 4.91 -6.33 22.53
N THR A 185 3.69 -6.84 22.27
CA THR A 185 3.05 -7.94 22.99
C THR A 185 3.53 -9.33 22.55
N GLU A 186 4.42 -9.42 21.53
CA GLU A 186 4.98 -10.72 21.15
C GLU A 186 5.85 -11.31 22.26
N ALA A 187 5.73 -12.62 22.45
CA ALA A 187 6.48 -13.34 23.49
C ALA A 187 7.93 -13.65 23.08
N ALA A 188 8.24 -13.61 21.79
CA ALA A 188 9.54 -13.99 21.24
C ALA A 188 9.88 -13.21 19.97
N PRO A 189 11.18 -13.03 19.69
CA PRO A 189 11.63 -12.38 18.46
C PRO A 189 11.16 -13.12 17.20
N LEU A 190 10.74 -12.37 16.16
CA LEU A 190 10.45 -12.92 14.84
C LEU A 190 11.76 -13.27 14.12
N ARG A 191 11.78 -14.43 13.47
CA ARG A 191 12.94 -14.96 12.77
C ARG A 191 12.60 -15.26 11.31
N SER A 192 13.65 -15.33 10.50
CA SER A 192 13.52 -15.83 9.12
C SER A 192 12.98 -17.26 9.10
N GLY A 193 12.08 -17.56 8.16
CA GLY A 193 11.37 -18.83 8.05
C GLY A 193 10.02 -18.88 8.79
N THR A 194 9.69 -17.87 9.60
CA THR A 194 8.36 -17.79 10.22
C THR A 194 7.28 -17.68 9.15
N LEU A 195 6.27 -18.56 9.25
CA LEU A 195 5.07 -18.49 8.42
C LEU A 195 4.07 -17.54 9.05
N VAL A 196 3.50 -16.66 8.25
CA VAL A 196 2.59 -15.61 8.68
C VAL A 196 1.38 -15.52 7.74
N HIS A 197 0.23 -15.14 8.27
CA HIS A 197 -0.86 -14.61 7.48
C HIS A 197 -0.61 -13.14 7.18
N LEU A 198 -0.43 -12.82 5.92
CA LEU A 198 -0.32 -11.47 5.41
C LEU A 198 -1.72 -10.95 5.05
N HIS A 199 -2.05 -9.78 5.59
CA HIS A 199 -3.23 -9.00 5.19
C HIS A 199 -2.75 -7.68 4.57
N LEU A 200 -3.19 -7.42 3.34
CA LEU A 200 -2.88 -6.21 2.59
C LEU A 200 -4.14 -5.72 1.87
N ALA A 201 -4.65 -4.56 2.26
CA ALA A 201 -5.95 -4.05 1.82
C ALA A 201 -7.07 -5.11 2.02
N THR A 202 -7.72 -5.55 0.92
CA THR A 202 -8.77 -6.58 0.93
C THR A 202 -8.24 -8.00 0.68
N GLN A 203 -6.93 -8.15 0.48
CA GLN A 203 -6.26 -9.41 0.15
C GLN A 203 -5.69 -10.08 1.41
N GLU A 204 -5.67 -11.40 1.40
CA GLU A 204 -4.99 -12.19 2.42
C GLU A 204 -4.29 -13.39 1.79
N CYS A 205 -3.11 -13.73 2.27
CA CYS A 205 -2.39 -14.93 1.84
C CYS A 205 -1.38 -15.40 2.89
N MET A 206 -0.87 -16.61 2.72
CA MET A 206 0.26 -17.11 3.50
C MET A 206 1.57 -16.60 2.92
N ALA A 207 2.45 -16.10 3.78
CA ALA A 207 3.78 -15.68 3.43
C ALA A 207 4.84 -16.29 4.35
N SER A 208 6.04 -16.47 3.82
CA SER A 208 7.24 -16.78 4.60
C SER A 208 8.04 -15.50 4.81
N LEU A 209 8.38 -15.23 6.06
CA LEU A 209 9.15 -14.05 6.45
C LEU A 209 10.65 -14.31 6.32
N ALA A 210 11.41 -13.36 5.80
CA ALA A 210 12.86 -13.34 5.85
C ALA A 210 13.34 -11.98 6.37
N ILE A 211 13.96 -11.98 7.54
CA ILE A 211 14.52 -10.75 8.14
C ILE A 211 15.76 -10.34 7.36
N LEU A 212 15.93 -9.06 7.09
CA LEU A 212 17.03 -8.49 6.33
C LEU A 212 17.94 -7.62 7.22
N GLY A 213 19.25 -7.78 7.05
CA GLY A 213 20.26 -7.00 7.77
C GLY A 213 20.53 -7.42 9.22
N GLN A 214 19.68 -8.29 9.79
CA GLN A 214 19.83 -8.80 11.15
C GLN A 214 19.27 -10.22 11.28
N SER A 215 19.50 -10.88 12.42
CA SER A 215 19.13 -12.29 12.60
C SER A 215 17.68 -12.49 13.04
N ALA A 216 17.09 -11.48 13.72
CA ALA A 216 15.74 -11.49 14.24
C ALA A 216 15.28 -10.07 14.53
N LEU A 217 13.97 -9.86 14.68
CA LEU A 217 13.35 -8.64 15.18
C LEU A 217 12.74 -8.94 16.57
N ALA A 218 13.17 -8.23 17.60
CA ALA A 218 12.62 -8.36 18.95
C ALA A 218 11.20 -7.77 19.03
N PRO A 219 10.39 -8.13 20.04
CA PRO A 219 9.13 -7.46 20.32
C PRO A 219 9.30 -5.94 20.46
N GLY A 220 8.46 -5.17 19.76
CA GLY A 220 8.54 -3.71 19.68
C GLY A 220 9.60 -3.16 18.73
N GLU A 221 10.48 -4.00 18.19
CA GLU A 221 11.54 -3.59 17.25
C GLU A 221 10.99 -3.46 15.81
N SER A 222 11.60 -2.54 15.06
CA SER A 222 11.32 -2.35 13.65
C SER A 222 12.54 -2.67 12.80
N GLY A 223 12.32 -3.13 11.58
CA GLY A 223 13.41 -3.45 10.65
C GLY A 223 12.94 -3.86 9.26
N LEU A 224 13.92 -4.15 8.43
CA LEU A 224 13.68 -4.59 7.06
C LEU A 224 13.39 -6.09 7.02
N ALA A 225 12.43 -6.46 6.19
CA ALA A 225 12.09 -7.86 5.96
C ALA A 225 11.65 -8.07 4.50
N GLN A 226 11.69 -9.32 4.05
CA GLN A 226 11.13 -9.75 2.78
C GLN A 226 10.02 -10.76 3.05
N LEU A 227 8.88 -10.56 2.43
CA LEU A 227 7.76 -11.50 2.42
C LEU A 227 7.76 -12.28 1.12
N VAL A 228 7.67 -13.59 1.22
CA VAL A 228 7.65 -14.53 0.08
C VAL A 228 6.34 -15.30 0.13
N MET A 229 5.50 -15.10 -0.88
CA MET A 229 4.19 -15.71 -1.02
C MET A 229 4.22 -16.87 -2.02
N LYS A 230 3.29 -17.81 -1.90
CA LYS A 230 3.12 -18.87 -2.91
C LYS A 230 2.33 -18.39 -4.12
N GLU A 231 1.38 -17.51 -3.87
CA GLU A 231 0.49 -16.93 -4.87
C GLU A 231 0.78 -15.43 -4.97
N GLY A 232 0.65 -14.88 -6.17
CA GLY A 232 0.87 -13.47 -6.38
C GLY A 232 -0.17 -12.62 -5.66
N ILE A 233 0.29 -11.53 -5.06
CA ILE A 233 -0.56 -10.50 -4.42
C ILE A 233 -0.35 -9.17 -5.14
N ASN A 234 -1.39 -8.34 -5.17
CA ASN A 234 -1.29 -7.00 -5.73
C ASN A 234 -0.85 -6.04 -4.62
N ALA A 235 0.29 -5.40 -4.82
CA ALA A 235 0.89 -4.48 -3.86
C ALA A 235 1.57 -3.32 -4.57
N TRP A 236 1.62 -2.18 -3.90
CA TRP A 236 2.34 -0.98 -4.34
C TRP A 236 3.19 -0.43 -3.20
N HIS A 237 4.18 0.38 -3.54
CA HIS A 237 4.99 1.07 -2.55
C HIS A 237 4.09 1.86 -1.58
N GLY A 238 4.40 1.78 -0.28
CA GLY A 238 3.66 2.48 0.77
C GLY A 238 2.41 1.76 1.26
N ASP A 239 1.95 0.70 0.58
CA ASP A 239 0.81 -0.07 1.04
C ASP A 239 1.04 -0.60 2.46
N ARG A 240 0.04 -0.41 3.32
CA ARG A 240 0.08 -0.90 4.70
C ARG A 240 -0.29 -2.37 4.75
N LEU A 241 0.45 -3.10 5.57
CA LEU A 241 0.23 -4.53 5.77
C LEU A 241 0.13 -4.88 7.25
N ILE A 242 -0.56 -5.96 7.52
CA ILE A 242 -0.65 -6.56 8.85
C ILE A 242 -0.23 -8.03 8.74
N LEU A 243 0.59 -8.46 9.70
CA LEU A 243 0.99 -9.84 9.84
C LEU A 243 0.28 -10.46 11.05
N ARG A 244 -0.34 -11.61 10.82
CA ARG A 244 -0.89 -12.45 11.89
C ARG A 244 -0.12 -13.76 11.97
N ASP A 245 -0.21 -14.44 13.10
CA ASP A 245 0.37 -15.76 13.26
C ASP A 245 -0.23 -16.77 12.26
N ALA A 246 0.43 -17.90 12.04
CA ALA A 246 0.03 -18.89 11.03
C ALA A 246 -1.40 -19.44 11.22
N SER A 247 -1.98 -19.33 12.40
CA SER A 247 -3.39 -19.68 12.71
C SER A 247 -4.34 -18.50 12.60
N ALA A 248 -3.86 -17.32 12.22
CA ALA A 248 -4.61 -16.08 12.13
C ALA A 248 -5.36 -15.67 13.41
N ASN A 249 -4.85 -16.09 14.59
CA ASN A 249 -5.49 -15.81 15.87
C ASN A 249 -5.06 -14.49 16.50
N ARG A 250 -3.80 -14.06 16.28
CA ARG A 250 -3.26 -12.83 16.86
C ARG A 250 -2.42 -12.05 15.84
N THR A 251 -2.39 -10.75 15.99
CA THR A 251 -1.51 -9.86 15.21
C THR A 251 -0.10 -9.92 15.81
N ILE A 252 0.89 -10.16 14.97
CA ILE A 252 2.30 -10.26 15.36
C ILE A 252 3.12 -9.04 14.93
N GLY A 253 2.57 -8.23 14.04
CA GLY A 253 3.23 -7.01 13.59
C GLY A 253 2.49 -6.39 12.41
N GLY A 254 3.03 -5.30 11.92
CA GLY A 254 2.53 -4.58 10.76
C GLY A 254 3.64 -3.75 10.13
N GLY A 255 3.35 -3.13 8.99
CA GLY A 255 4.37 -2.33 8.32
C GLY A 255 3.92 -1.77 6.99
N SER A 256 4.89 -1.45 6.15
CA SER A 256 4.64 -0.90 4.81
C SER A 256 5.51 -1.58 3.75
N VAL A 257 4.97 -1.64 2.54
CA VAL A 257 5.68 -2.15 1.36
C VAL A 257 6.71 -1.12 0.90
N LEU A 258 7.96 -1.57 0.74
CA LEU A 258 9.06 -0.74 0.24
C LEU A 258 9.37 -1.02 -1.22
N ASP A 259 9.36 -2.30 -1.63
CA ASP A 259 9.67 -2.70 -2.99
C ASP A 259 8.89 -3.95 -3.38
N THR A 260 8.14 -3.85 -4.48
CA THR A 260 7.36 -4.95 -5.06
C THR A 260 8.16 -5.79 -6.07
N ASN A 261 9.35 -5.33 -6.46
CA ASN A 261 10.28 -6.02 -7.36
C ASN A 261 11.46 -6.62 -6.59
N ALA A 262 11.17 -7.20 -5.42
CA ALA A 262 12.18 -7.70 -4.50
C ALA A 262 12.97 -8.89 -5.09
N PRO A 263 14.31 -8.90 -5.04
CA PRO A 263 15.12 -9.94 -5.63
C PRO A 263 15.09 -11.23 -4.79
N ALA A 264 15.13 -12.39 -5.46
CA ALA A 264 15.25 -13.69 -4.80
C ALA A 264 16.66 -13.92 -4.22
N ARG A 265 17.69 -13.36 -4.87
CA ARG A 265 19.10 -13.49 -4.48
C ARG A 265 19.68 -12.11 -4.13
N TYR A 266 20.77 -12.09 -3.39
CA TYR A 266 21.49 -10.85 -2.99
C TYR A 266 20.64 -9.86 -2.16
N ARG A 267 19.56 -10.34 -1.55
CA ARG A 267 18.62 -9.53 -0.77
C ARG A 267 19.20 -8.92 0.51
N GLN A 268 20.36 -9.42 0.98
CA GLN A 268 21.06 -8.97 2.19
C GLN A 268 22.39 -8.24 1.90
N THR A 269 22.65 -7.86 0.65
CA THR A 269 23.86 -7.10 0.35
C THR A 269 23.77 -5.70 0.95
N PRO A 270 24.90 -5.08 1.36
CA PRO A 270 24.89 -3.72 1.89
C PRO A 270 24.21 -2.72 0.96
N GLN A 271 24.40 -2.86 -0.36
CA GLN A 271 23.78 -2.03 -1.37
C GLN A 271 22.25 -2.16 -1.37
N ARG A 272 21.72 -3.41 -1.26
CA ARG A 272 20.28 -3.64 -1.20
C ARG A 272 19.67 -3.07 0.07
N LEU A 273 20.32 -3.25 1.21
CA LEU A 273 19.85 -2.71 2.48
C LEU A 273 19.84 -1.18 2.47
N ALA A 274 20.89 -0.55 1.92
CA ALA A 274 20.95 0.89 1.77
C ALA A 274 19.85 1.42 0.83
N PHE A 275 19.60 0.75 -0.30
CA PHE A 275 18.46 1.05 -1.18
C PHE A 275 17.14 1.01 -0.42
N LEU A 276 16.83 -0.06 0.31
CA LEU A 276 15.56 -0.22 1.04
C LEU A 276 15.37 0.86 2.11
N GLN A 277 16.45 1.32 2.75
CA GLN A 277 16.39 2.43 3.69
C GLN A 277 15.93 3.74 3.01
N THR A 278 16.37 4.00 1.78
CA THR A 278 15.90 5.18 1.03
C THR A 278 14.44 5.06 0.62
N GLN A 279 13.95 3.83 0.35
CA GLN A 279 12.56 3.59 -0.01
C GLN A 279 11.57 3.78 1.15
N HIS A 280 12.04 3.83 2.39
CA HIS A 280 11.21 4.14 3.55
C HIS A 280 10.88 5.64 3.69
N ASN A 281 11.40 6.48 2.82
CA ASN A 281 11.12 7.92 2.84
C ASN A 281 9.74 8.25 2.24
N ALA A 282 9.04 9.21 2.84
CA ALA A 282 7.74 9.68 2.33
C ALA A 282 7.89 10.43 1.00
N ASP A 283 8.98 11.18 0.80
CA ASP A 283 9.23 11.98 -0.40
C ASP A 283 9.60 11.10 -1.60
N PRO A 284 8.80 11.07 -2.67
CA PRO A 284 9.09 10.29 -3.87
C PRO A 284 10.37 10.72 -4.59
N ALA A 285 10.79 11.99 -4.46
CA ALA A 285 12.04 12.47 -5.06
C ALA A 285 13.25 11.82 -4.37
N ILE A 286 13.24 11.74 -3.04
CA ILE A 286 14.30 11.07 -2.26
C ILE A 286 14.32 9.57 -2.59
N ARG A 287 13.17 8.94 -2.74
CA ARG A 287 13.09 7.51 -3.15
C ARG A 287 13.70 7.29 -4.53
N LEU A 288 13.39 8.14 -5.51
CA LEU A 288 13.98 8.05 -6.84
C LEU A 288 15.49 8.26 -6.81
N GLN A 289 15.97 9.28 -6.11
CA GLN A 289 17.41 9.49 -5.93
C GLN A 289 18.11 8.28 -5.33
N GLY A 290 17.53 7.70 -4.27
CA GLY A 290 18.04 6.48 -3.66
C GLY A 290 18.05 5.29 -4.64
N ALA A 291 17.01 5.13 -5.45
CA ALA A 291 16.97 4.10 -6.48
C ALA A 291 18.10 4.28 -7.52
N LEU A 292 18.33 5.51 -7.96
CA LEU A 292 19.37 5.85 -8.95
C LEU A 292 20.79 5.67 -8.40
N GLN A 293 21.04 5.89 -7.11
CA GLN A 293 22.32 5.63 -6.48
C GLN A 293 22.74 4.17 -6.56
N HIS A 294 21.75 3.26 -6.56
CA HIS A 294 21.95 1.81 -6.59
C HIS A 294 21.71 1.16 -7.96
N ALA A 295 21.32 1.95 -8.96
CA ALA A 295 21.06 1.51 -10.32
C ALA A 295 22.11 2.04 -11.30
N PRO A 296 23.21 1.32 -11.57
CA PRO A 296 24.33 1.81 -12.39
C PRO A 296 23.92 2.15 -13.83
N PHE A 297 22.87 1.50 -14.34
CA PHE A 297 22.35 1.73 -15.70
C PHE A 297 21.05 2.54 -15.73
N GLY A 298 20.67 3.13 -14.59
CA GLY A 298 19.42 3.88 -14.46
C GLY A 298 18.23 3.02 -14.05
N VAL A 299 17.10 3.69 -13.88
CA VAL A 299 15.83 3.15 -13.44
C VAL A 299 14.82 3.20 -14.58
N ASN A 300 14.12 2.10 -14.84
CA ASN A 300 13.01 2.09 -15.77
C ASN A 300 11.83 2.91 -15.20
N SER A 301 11.46 3.96 -15.89
CA SER A 301 10.43 4.90 -15.44
C SER A 301 9.06 4.24 -15.29
N ALA A 302 8.68 3.36 -16.23
CA ALA A 302 7.39 2.67 -16.18
C ALA A 302 7.30 1.70 -15.00
N GLU A 303 8.39 0.98 -14.69
CA GLU A 303 8.46 0.10 -13.52
C GLU A 303 8.40 0.87 -12.22
N TRP A 304 9.14 1.99 -12.13
CA TRP A 304 9.15 2.82 -10.94
C TRP A 304 7.77 3.43 -10.67
N LEU A 305 7.15 4.02 -11.69
CA LEU A 305 5.80 4.59 -11.60
C LEU A 305 4.76 3.52 -11.25
N ARG A 306 4.84 2.35 -11.89
CA ARG A 306 3.96 1.21 -11.62
C ARG A 306 4.08 0.77 -10.16
N SER A 307 5.30 0.57 -9.67
CA SER A 307 5.57 0.18 -8.29
C SER A 307 5.08 1.22 -7.28
N ALA A 308 5.13 2.51 -7.63
CA ALA A 308 4.65 3.61 -6.82
C ALA A 308 3.13 3.86 -6.94
N GLY A 309 2.41 3.18 -7.85
CA GLY A 309 0.98 3.41 -8.08
C GLY A 309 0.66 4.72 -8.80
N LEU A 310 1.58 5.24 -9.62
CA LEU A 310 1.51 6.55 -10.25
C LEU A 310 1.30 6.44 -11.76
N ARG A 311 0.53 7.37 -12.33
CA ARG A 311 0.38 7.54 -13.80
C ARG A 311 1.51 8.36 -14.41
N ASP A 312 2.01 9.32 -13.67
CA ASP A 312 3.07 10.24 -14.11
C ASP A 312 3.95 10.63 -12.92
N TRP A 313 5.03 11.33 -13.21
CA TRP A 313 5.95 11.81 -12.18
C TRP A 313 5.25 12.79 -11.23
N PRO A 314 5.39 12.62 -9.91
CA PRO A 314 4.78 13.51 -8.92
C PRO A 314 5.54 14.84 -8.77
N PHE A 315 6.59 15.04 -9.58
CA PHE A 315 7.44 16.23 -9.60
C PHE A 315 7.85 16.52 -11.04
N ALA A 316 8.22 17.77 -11.31
CA ALA A 316 8.84 18.15 -12.59
C ALA A 316 10.22 17.48 -12.68
N PRO A 317 10.55 16.74 -13.77
CA PRO A 317 11.82 16.01 -13.89
C PRO A 317 13.06 16.90 -13.79
N ASP A 318 12.96 18.14 -14.27
CA ASP A 318 13.98 19.17 -14.20
C ASP A 318 14.16 19.77 -12.78
N ALA A 319 13.22 19.53 -11.87
CA ALA A 319 13.36 19.90 -10.47
C ALA A 319 14.34 18.99 -9.71
N LEU A 320 14.70 17.84 -10.27
CA LEU A 320 15.66 16.91 -9.69
C LEU A 320 17.07 17.18 -10.24
N ALA A 321 17.85 17.95 -9.50
CA ALA A 321 19.23 18.22 -9.87
C ALA A 321 20.03 16.91 -10.02
N GLY A 322 20.80 16.82 -11.13
CA GLY A 322 21.67 15.67 -11.37
C GLY A 322 20.98 14.40 -11.87
N ILE A 323 19.70 14.45 -12.28
CA ILE A 323 19.01 13.34 -12.94
C ILE A 323 18.78 13.67 -14.40
N VAL A 324 19.13 12.73 -15.27
CA VAL A 324 18.90 12.81 -16.72
C VAL A 324 17.80 11.81 -17.08
N PHE A 325 16.76 12.31 -17.77
CA PHE A 325 15.72 11.47 -18.33
C PHE A 325 16.01 11.15 -19.79
N GLY A 326 16.01 9.88 -20.15
CA GLY A 326 16.18 9.44 -21.53
C GLY A 326 15.01 9.85 -22.42
N GLN A 327 15.14 9.57 -23.73
CA GLN A 327 14.15 9.92 -24.74
C GLN A 327 12.77 9.37 -24.37
N GLY A 328 11.73 10.21 -24.43
CA GLY A 328 10.39 9.86 -24.00
C GLY A 328 10.23 9.58 -22.51
N ARG A 329 11.21 9.94 -21.69
CA ARG A 329 11.25 9.68 -20.24
C ARG A 329 11.13 8.20 -19.85
N ALA A 330 11.54 7.30 -20.75
CA ALA A 330 11.48 5.85 -20.49
C ALA A 330 12.47 5.39 -19.40
N TRP A 331 13.57 6.14 -19.20
CA TRP A 331 14.62 5.87 -18.24
C TRP A 331 15.01 7.13 -17.50
N ALA A 332 15.36 6.97 -16.23
CA ALA A 332 16.01 7.97 -15.41
C ALA A 332 17.40 7.47 -15.00
N ILE A 333 18.42 8.30 -15.06
CA ILE A 333 19.80 7.96 -14.66
C ILE A 333 20.44 9.16 -13.94
N ALA A 334 21.26 8.90 -12.93
CA ALA A 334 22.07 9.93 -12.31
C ALA A 334 23.11 10.46 -13.32
N GLN A 335 23.27 11.78 -13.42
CA GLN A 335 24.17 12.42 -14.40
C GLN A 335 25.61 11.95 -14.27
N GLU A 336 26.08 11.76 -13.04
CA GLU A 336 27.43 11.22 -12.78
C GLU A 336 27.59 9.82 -13.36
N ARG A 337 26.58 8.94 -13.19
CA ARG A 337 26.59 7.58 -13.74
C ARG A 337 26.54 7.57 -15.27
N LEU A 338 25.79 8.49 -15.87
CA LEU A 338 25.77 8.62 -17.32
C LEU A 338 27.17 8.96 -17.85
N GLN A 339 27.85 9.93 -17.24
CA GLN A 339 29.23 10.30 -17.61
C GLN A 339 30.24 9.16 -17.42
N GLU A 340 30.16 8.42 -16.31
CA GLU A 340 30.99 7.23 -16.07
C GLU A 340 30.78 6.15 -17.15
N ASN A 341 29.52 5.88 -17.50
CA ASN A 341 29.18 4.89 -18.52
C ASN A 341 29.65 5.32 -19.91
N GLU A 342 29.52 6.60 -20.26
CA GLU A 342 30.03 7.15 -21.52
C GLU A 342 31.57 7.04 -21.60
N ALA A 343 32.27 7.41 -20.54
CA ALA A 343 33.72 7.29 -20.46
C ALA A 343 34.19 5.82 -20.60
N THR A 344 33.47 4.89 -19.98
CA THR A 344 33.75 3.47 -20.08
C THR A 344 33.51 2.95 -21.50
N ALA A 345 32.41 3.35 -22.13
CA ALA A 345 32.08 2.96 -23.51
C ALA A 345 33.15 3.47 -24.51
N VAL A 346 33.64 4.70 -24.35
CA VAL A 346 34.72 5.24 -25.17
C VAL A 346 36.03 4.46 -25.01
N SER A 347 36.34 4.04 -23.78
CA SER A 347 37.54 3.19 -23.51
C SER A 347 37.48 1.83 -24.22
N TYR A 348 36.29 1.22 -24.33
CA TYR A 348 36.14 -0.06 -25.07
C TYR A 348 36.18 0.12 -26.59
N THR A 349 35.81 1.27 -27.13
CA THR A 349 35.83 1.54 -28.58
C THR A 349 37.22 2.00 -29.07
N HIS A 350 38.06 2.48 -28.18
CA HIS A 350 39.43 2.91 -28.49
C HIS A 350 40.46 2.27 -27.52
N PRO A 351 40.78 0.95 -27.71
CA PRO A 351 41.85 0.37 -26.92
C PRO A 351 43.15 1.11 -27.20
N GLU A 352 43.83 1.50 -26.12
CA GLU A 352 45.16 2.13 -26.26
C GLU A 352 46.04 1.24 -27.15
N PRO A 353 46.76 1.81 -28.13
CA PRO A 353 47.71 1.03 -28.93
C PRO A 353 48.76 0.49 -27.98
N THR A 354 48.86 -0.83 -27.88
CA THR A 354 49.97 -1.49 -27.20
C THR A 354 51.25 -1.00 -27.80
N ARG A 355 52.04 -0.25 -27.02
CA ARG A 355 53.39 0.17 -27.42
C ARG A 355 54.25 -1.09 -27.62
N PRO A 356 55.09 -1.13 -28.68
CA PRO A 356 55.96 -2.25 -29.00
C PRO A 356 57.04 -2.47 -27.95
#